data_43e0aa73982c9f60aa0b0de4e299db8e
#
_entry.id   43e0aa73982c9f60aa0b0de4e299db8e
#
_cell.length_a   1.000
_cell.length_b   1.000
_cell.length_c   1.000
_cell.angle_alpha   90.00
_cell.angle_beta   90.00
_cell.angle_gamma   90.00
#
_symmetry.space_group_name_H-M   'P 1'
#
loop_
_entity.id
_entity.type
_entity.pdbx_description
1 polymer ?
#
loop_
_entity_poly.entity_id
_entity_poly.type
_entity_poly.pdbx_seq_one_letter_code
_entity_poly.pdbx_strand_id
1 'polypeptide(L)'
;MNNIQSILAVTDLSAHGLRTVVRAASIAAAHGALLKIMYAPAAFAGPADADTAGGLGAVCLEVAERFGILVKRVDCTRGLFEEAVLEERWCDLVVIGDEPDRSLATFFRGQPAERLLRAAQRPVLVVRLDAQAGSYRRMLVAVDLMEESRPLVDLACAFDAQADVELFHAFTPMHEGKLRCADVSAHAIDAYRHTCARHARERMLWLSDASSARRNRVVSSVGRGDPARQAAVQQQYSGADLLVVGKRRRSALTDFLLGSVALRVLRWSTGDVLVVPHGMQAPSSTAAVRRSAA
;
A
#
# COMPACT_ATOMS: atom_id res chain seq x y z
N MET A 1 -1.88 -14.41 11.19
CA MET A 1 -2.12 -13.94 9.84
C MET A 1 -1.01 -14.33 8.92
N ASN A 2 -1.38 -14.57 7.70
CA ASN A 2 -0.67 -15.33 6.71
C ASN A 2 0.63 -14.63 6.29
N ASN A 3 1.71 -15.37 6.38
CA ASN A 3 3.00 -15.04 5.77
C ASN A 3 2.75 -14.69 4.28
N ILE A 4 3.33 -13.61 3.78
CA ILE A 4 3.33 -13.31 2.35
C ILE A 4 4.09 -14.45 1.67
N GLN A 5 3.46 -15.15 0.74
CA GLN A 5 4.06 -16.31 0.07
C GLN A 5 4.47 -16.02 -1.37
N SER A 6 3.85 -15.04 -2.00
CA SER A 6 4.10 -14.69 -3.38
C SER A 6 3.97 -13.18 -3.61
N ILE A 7 4.98 -12.59 -4.24
CA ILE A 7 5.07 -11.16 -4.55
C ILE A 7 5.21 -11.01 -6.07
N LEU A 8 4.45 -10.08 -6.65
CA LEU A 8 4.61 -9.65 -8.05
C LEU A 8 5.28 -8.28 -8.07
N ALA A 9 6.48 -8.17 -8.61
CA ALA A 9 7.16 -6.91 -8.88
C ALA A 9 7.02 -6.55 -10.37
N VAL A 10 6.58 -5.32 -10.64
CA VAL A 10 6.47 -4.78 -12.01
C VAL A 10 7.58 -3.77 -12.20
N THR A 11 8.38 -3.95 -13.26
CA THR A 11 9.57 -3.12 -13.54
C THR A 11 9.66 -2.75 -15.01
N ASP A 12 10.16 -1.57 -15.31
CA ASP A 12 10.54 -1.12 -16.65
C ASP A 12 12.04 -1.25 -16.92
N LEU A 13 12.78 -1.90 -15.99
CA LEU A 13 14.24 -2.04 -15.98
C LEU A 13 15.00 -0.71 -15.90
N SER A 14 14.34 0.43 -15.71
CA SER A 14 15.00 1.68 -15.36
C SER A 14 15.69 1.58 -14.01
N ALA A 15 16.56 2.53 -13.67
CA ALA A 15 17.18 2.58 -12.36
C ALA A 15 16.15 2.63 -11.22
N HIS A 16 15.00 3.27 -11.45
CA HIS A 16 13.88 3.28 -10.49
C HIS A 16 13.13 1.95 -10.45
N GLY A 17 12.87 1.35 -11.63
CA GLY A 17 12.26 0.02 -11.72
C GLY A 17 13.11 -1.06 -11.05
N LEU A 18 14.44 -0.98 -11.14
CA LEU A 18 15.34 -1.89 -10.42
C LEU A 18 15.30 -1.68 -8.90
N ARG A 19 15.18 -0.44 -8.40
CA ARG A 19 14.95 -0.18 -6.97
C ARG A 19 13.65 -0.81 -6.48
N THR A 20 12.61 -0.76 -7.30
CA THR A 20 11.33 -1.43 -7.02
C THR A 20 11.50 -2.94 -6.88
N VAL A 21 12.27 -3.56 -7.77
CA VAL A 21 12.60 -5.00 -7.69
C VAL A 21 13.39 -5.31 -6.43
N VAL A 22 14.39 -4.50 -6.09
CA VAL A 22 15.21 -4.66 -4.86
C VAL A 22 14.33 -4.57 -3.61
N ARG A 23 13.38 -3.62 -3.56
CA ARG A 23 12.43 -3.52 -2.45
C ARG A 23 11.56 -4.79 -2.35
N ALA A 24 11.01 -5.26 -3.47
CA ALA A 24 10.20 -6.47 -3.52
C ALA A 24 11.02 -7.71 -3.08
N ALA A 25 12.28 -7.81 -3.50
CA ALA A 25 13.19 -8.89 -3.12
C ALA A 25 13.52 -8.88 -1.62
N SER A 26 13.73 -7.70 -1.02
CA SER A 26 13.94 -7.56 0.43
C SER A 26 12.72 -8.06 1.22
N ILE A 27 11.51 -7.72 0.78
CA ILE A 27 10.28 -8.20 1.39
C ILE A 27 10.13 -9.72 1.19
N ALA A 28 10.42 -10.23 -0.03
CA ALA A 28 10.39 -11.65 -0.33
C ALA A 28 11.35 -12.45 0.57
N ALA A 29 12.57 -11.96 0.76
CA ALA A 29 13.56 -12.58 1.64
C ALA A 29 13.10 -12.62 3.11
N ALA A 30 12.51 -11.51 3.61
CA ALA A 30 12.01 -11.43 4.98
C ALA A 30 10.84 -12.41 5.25
N HIS A 31 10.05 -12.72 4.24
CA HIS A 31 8.89 -13.62 4.35
C HIS A 31 9.13 -15.04 3.84
N GLY A 32 10.27 -15.33 3.20
CA GLY A 32 10.49 -16.58 2.49
C GLY A 32 9.56 -16.76 1.29
N ALA A 33 9.22 -15.68 0.61
CA ALA A 33 8.23 -15.64 -0.46
C ALA A 33 8.85 -15.87 -1.85
N LEU A 34 8.04 -16.41 -2.77
CA LEU A 34 8.37 -16.41 -4.19
C LEU A 34 8.25 -15.01 -4.76
N LEU A 35 9.28 -14.50 -5.40
CA LEU A 35 9.26 -13.25 -6.16
C LEU A 35 9.01 -13.52 -7.62
N LYS A 36 7.94 -12.95 -8.17
CA LYS A 36 7.66 -12.90 -9.61
C LYS A 36 8.06 -11.52 -10.12
N ILE A 37 8.84 -11.47 -11.21
CA ILE A 37 9.24 -10.21 -11.83
C ILE A 37 8.63 -10.13 -13.22
N MET A 38 7.88 -9.08 -13.47
CA MET A 38 7.22 -8.81 -14.75
C MET A 38 7.76 -7.51 -15.34
N TYR A 39 8.16 -7.57 -16.62
CA TYR A 39 8.56 -6.39 -17.36
C TYR A 39 7.35 -5.60 -17.84
N ALA A 40 7.41 -4.30 -17.66
CA ALA A 40 6.41 -3.34 -18.09
C ALA A 40 7.11 -2.10 -18.66
N PRO A 41 7.11 -1.87 -19.98
CA PRO A 41 7.72 -0.67 -20.55
C PRO A 41 7.04 0.59 -19.99
N ALA A 42 7.83 1.60 -19.68
CA ALA A 42 7.35 2.87 -19.06
C ALA A 42 6.26 3.56 -19.91
N ALA A 43 6.28 3.38 -21.21
CA ALA A 43 5.28 3.94 -22.12
C ALA A 43 4.11 3.00 -22.44
N PHE A 44 4.10 1.78 -21.87
CA PHE A 44 3.12 0.72 -22.17
C PHE A 44 2.91 0.46 -23.68
N ALA A 45 3.92 0.77 -24.49
CA ALA A 45 3.88 0.69 -25.92
C ALA A 45 4.66 -0.55 -26.42
N GLY A 46 3.93 -1.57 -26.78
CA GLY A 46 4.46 -2.71 -27.54
C GLY A 46 4.96 -3.91 -26.74
N PRO A 47 5.20 -5.03 -27.41
CA PRO A 47 5.81 -6.22 -26.82
C PRO A 47 7.26 -5.96 -26.44
N ALA A 48 7.77 -6.68 -25.44
CA ALA A 48 9.19 -6.65 -25.07
C ALA A 48 10.06 -7.19 -26.19
N ASP A 49 11.10 -6.44 -26.54
CA ASP A 49 12.12 -6.90 -27.53
C ASP A 49 12.99 -8.01 -26.91
N ALA A 50 13.69 -8.77 -27.77
CA ALA A 50 14.58 -9.86 -27.35
C ALA A 50 15.69 -9.40 -26.39
N ASP A 51 16.22 -8.18 -26.57
CA ASP A 51 17.19 -7.54 -25.66
C ASP A 51 16.61 -7.29 -24.26
N THR A 52 15.36 -6.87 -24.18
CA THR A 52 14.64 -6.67 -22.91
C THR A 52 14.39 -7.98 -22.19
N ALA A 53 14.09 -9.05 -22.93
CA ALA A 53 13.92 -10.39 -22.36
C ALA A 53 15.22 -10.92 -21.75
N GLY A 54 16.37 -10.67 -22.39
CA GLY A 54 17.70 -10.98 -21.86
C GLY A 54 18.03 -10.19 -20.60
N GLY A 55 17.75 -8.89 -20.60
CA GLY A 55 17.95 -8.01 -19.46
C GLY A 55 17.11 -8.43 -18.24
N LEU A 56 15.84 -8.78 -18.44
CA LEU A 56 14.97 -9.28 -17.37
C LEU A 56 15.49 -10.60 -16.78
N GLY A 57 15.99 -11.52 -17.64
CA GLY A 57 16.58 -12.77 -17.20
C GLY A 57 17.79 -12.54 -16.29
N ALA A 58 18.69 -11.64 -16.67
CA ALA A 58 19.87 -11.27 -15.89
C ALA A 58 19.48 -10.69 -14.53
N VAL A 59 18.50 -9.79 -14.48
CA VAL A 59 17.97 -9.22 -13.21
C VAL A 59 17.38 -10.32 -12.33
N CYS A 60 16.64 -11.27 -12.88
CA CYS A 60 16.08 -12.39 -12.09
C CYS A 60 17.18 -13.24 -11.45
N LEU A 61 18.26 -13.53 -12.18
CA LEU A 61 19.39 -14.30 -11.64
C LEU A 61 20.14 -13.53 -10.56
N GLU A 62 20.50 -12.27 -10.82
CA GLU A 62 21.19 -11.41 -9.86
C GLU A 62 20.40 -11.28 -8.53
N VAL A 63 19.10 -11.06 -8.63
CA VAL A 63 18.23 -10.93 -7.45
C VAL A 63 18.11 -12.25 -6.71
N ALA A 64 17.97 -13.38 -7.40
CA ALA A 64 17.91 -14.70 -6.77
C ALA A 64 19.18 -14.99 -5.98
N GLU A 65 20.35 -14.74 -6.56
CA GLU A 65 21.65 -14.95 -5.92
C GLU A 65 21.87 -13.99 -4.74
N ARG A 66 21.61 -12.69 -4.95
CA ARG A 66 21.85 -11.65 -3.94
C ARG A 66 20.99 -11.80 -2.69
N PHE A 67 19.73 -12.20 -2.85
CA PHE A 67 18.77 -12.29 -1.75
C PHE A 67 18.50 -13.73 -1.27
N GLY A 68 19.01 -14.72 -1.96
CA GLY A 68 18.80 -16.13 -1.61
C GLY A 68 17.32 -16.56 -1.72
N ILE A 69 16.58 -16.04 -2.68
CA ILE A 69 15.14 -16.26 -2.85
C ILE A 69 14.81 -16.94 -4.17
N LEU A 70 13.65 -17.57 -4.24
CA LEU A 70 13.13 -18.07 -5.50
C LEU A 70 12.58 -16.90 -6.33
N VAL A 71 13.04 -16.79 -7.58
CA VAL A 71 12.59 -15.76 -8.52
C VAL A 71 12.04 -16.42 -9.76
N LYS A 72 10.87 -15.96 -10.21
CA LYS A 72 10.22 -16.41 -11.45
C LYS A 72 10.01 -15.21 -12.37
N ARG A 73 10.45 -15.33 -13.63
CA ARG A 73 10.12 -14.38 -14.69
C ARG A 73 8.66 -14.57 -15.11
N VAL A 74 7.94 -13.48 -15.30
CA VAL A 74 6.60 -13.45 -15.88
C VAL A 74 6.67 -12.76 -17.22
N ASP A 75 6.33 -13.49 -18.29
CA ASP A 75 6.31 -12.97 -19.64
C ASP A 75 4.94 -12.36 -19.94
N CYS A 76 4.93 -11.15 -20.49
CA CYS A 76 3.72 -10.40 -20.80
C CYS A 76 3.29 -10.74 -22.26
N THR A 77 2.27 -11.58 -22.41
CA THR A 77 1.83 -12.07 -23.73
C THR A 77 0.54 -11.43 -24.23
N ARG A 78 -0.29 -10.90 -23.34
CA ARG A 78 -1.66 -10.43 -23.65
C ARG A 78 -1.86 -8.92 -23.54
N GLY A 79 -0.88 -8.22 -23.10
CA GLY A 79 -1.01 -6.82 -22.70
C GLY A 79 -0.78 -6.70 -21.20
N LEU A 80 -0.04 -5.66 -20.83
CA LEU A 80 0.49 -5.52 -19.48
C LEU A 80 -0.57 -5.49 -18.38
N PHE A 81 -1.66 -4.76 -18.61
CA PHE A 81 -2.70 -4.61 -17.61
C PHE A 81 -3.43 -5.92 -17.38
N GLU A 82 -3.79 -6.61 -18.45
CA GLU A 82 -4.50 -7.89 -18.40
C GLU A 82 -3.62 -8.96 -17.73
N GLU A 83 -2.34 -9.02 -18.04
CA GLU A 83 -1.41 -9.96 -17.44
C GLU A 83 -1.16 -9.65 -15.97
N ALA A 84 -0.96 -8.38 -15.62
CA ALA A 84 -0.79 -7.96 -14.22
C ALA A 84 -2.01 -8.27 -13.35
N VAL A 85 -3.22 -8.07 -13.86
CA VAL A 85 -4.48 -8.42 -13.17
C VAL A 85 -4.65 -9.93 -13.05
N LEU A 86 -4.21 -10.70 -14.04
CA LEU A 86 -4.24 -12.17 -13.98
C LEU A 86 -3.24 -12.71 -12.95
N GLU A 87 -2.00 -12.21 -12.98
CA GLU A 87 -0.93 -12.62 -12.08
C GLU A 87 -1.18 -12.18 -10.62
N GLU A 88 -1.82 -11.01 -10.42
CA GLU A 88 -2.21 -10.53 -9.10
C GLU A 88 -3.05 -11.54 -8.31
N ARG A 89 -3.93 -12.27 -8.98
CA ARG A 89 -4.76 -13.31 -8.35
C ARG A 89 -3.94 -14.41 -7.67
N TRP A 90 -2.71 -14.61 -8.15
CA TRP A 90 -1.78 -15.64 -7.67
C TRP A 90 -0.67 -15.07 -6.77
N CYS A 91 -0.82 -13.81 -6.34
CA CYS A 91 0.13 -13.13 -5.47
C CYS A 91 -0.57 -12.61 -4.22
N ASP A 92 0.22 -12.41 -3.17
CA ASP A 92 -0.27 -11.83 -1.92
C ASP A 92 0.01 -10.33 -1.86
N LEU A 93 0.99 -9.87 -2.64
CA LEU A 93 1.42 -8.47 -2.74
C LEU A 93 1.84 -8.14 -4.18
N VAL A 94 1.44 -6.98 -4.66
CA VAL A 94 1.96 -6.39 -5.89
C VAL A 94 2.84 -5.21 -5.52
N VAL A 95 4.01 -5.09 -6.17
CA VAL A 95 4.97 -4.00 -5.95
C VAL A 95 5.20 -3.27 -7.26
N ILE A 96 4.97 -1.96 -7.26
CA ILE A 96 5.14 -1.08 -8.42
C ILE A 96 5.97 0.14 -8.04
N GLY A 97 6.74 0.68 -8.97
CA GLY A 97 7.49 1.92 -8.79
C GLY A 97 6.68 3.15 -9.18
N ASP A 98 6.95 4.27 -8.53
CA ASP A 98 6.43 5.58 -8.88
C ASP A 98 7.58 6.59 -8.98
N GLU A 99 7.86 7.08 -10.19
CA GLU A 99 8.93 8.06 -10.43
C GLU A 99 8.53 9.45 -9.94
N PRO A 100 9.35 10.12 -9.10
CA PRO A 100 9.07 11.45 -8.57
C PRO A 100 8.86 12.52 -9.65
N ASP A 101 9.58 12.44 -10.77
CA ASP A 101 9.52 13.41 -11.88
C ASP A 101 8.32 13.23 -12.80
N ARG A 102 7.73 12.05 -12.82
CA ARG A 102 6.44 11.82 -13.44
C ARG A 102 5.38 11.98 -12.38
N SER A 103 4.95 13.22 -12.15
CA SER A 103 3.93 13.52 -11.16
C SER A 103 2.81 12.47 -11.23
N LEU A 104 2.39 11.94 -10.09
CA LEU A 104 1.21 11.06 -10.00
C LEU A 104 0.02 11.60 -10.81
N ALA A 105 -0.05 12.91 -11.04
CA ALA A 105 -1.03 13.53 -11.92
C ALA A 105 -0.89 13.07 -13.38
N THR A 106 0.31 12.74 -13.84
CA THR A 106 0.55 12.15 -15.18
C THR A 106 0.34 10.64 -15.14
N PHE A 107 0.78 10.00 -14.05
CA PHE A 107 0.57 8.59 -13.79
C PHE A 107 -0.93 8.24 -13.64
N PHE A 108 -1.73 9.12 -13.02
CA PHE A 108 -3.15 8.91 -12.76
C PHE A 108 -4.10 9.41 -13.87
N ARG A 109 -3.62 9.97 -14.96
CA ARG A 109 -4.48 10.33 -16.10
C ARG A 109 -4.78 9.14 -17.02
N GLY A 110 -5.32 8.06 -16.45
CA GLY A 110 -5.74 6.88 -17.21
C GLY A 110 -4.61 5.92 -17.57
N GLN A 111 -3.47 6.01 -16.89
CA GLN A 111 -2.35 5.08 -17.11
C GLN A 111 -2.62 3.70 -16.49
N PRO A 112 -2.02 2.62 -17.03
CA PRO A 112 -2.23 1.24 -16.58
C PRO A 112 -1.95 0.99 -15.10
N ALA A 113 -1.03 1.70 -14.46
CA ALA A 113 -0.78 1.55 -13.04
C ALA A 113 -1.92 2.12 -12.17
N GLU A 114 -2.59 3.21 -12.58
CA GLU A 114 -3.83 3.65 -11.92
C GLU A 114 -4.93 2.61 -12.10
N ARG A 115 -5.07 2.07 -13.30
CA ARG A 115 -6.03 1.00 -13.58
C ARG A 115 -5.72 -0.22 -12.71
N LEU A 116 -4.45 -0.60 -12.56
CA LEU A 116 -4.01 -1.68 -11.69
C LEU A 116 -4.36 -1.39 -10.22
N LEU A 117 -4.01 -0.22 -9.70
CA LEU A 117 -4.36 0.20 -8.34
C LEU A 117 -5.88 0.22 -8.10
N ARG A 118 -6.68 0.56 -9.11
CA ARG A 118 -8.15 0.55 -9.03
C ARG A 118 -8.71 -0.87 -9.05
N ALA A 119 -8.21 -1.70 -9.95
CA ALA A 119 -8.68 -3.07 -10.16
C ALA A 119 -8.16 -4.04 -9.09
N ALA A 120 -7.00 -3.76 -8.51
CA ALA A 120 -6.31 -4.65 -7.59
C ALA A 120 -7.18 -5.10 -6.42
N GLN A 121 -7.25 -6.40 -6.23
CA GLN A 121 -7.92 -7.07 -5.11
C GLN A 121 -6.92 -7.50 -4.02
N ARG A 122 -5.64 -7.34 -4.29
CA ARG A 122 -4.51 -7.59 -3.40
C ARG A 122 -3.87 -6.29 -2.97
N PRO A 123 -3.12 -6.28 -1.86
CA PRO A 123 -2.33 -5.13 -1.47
C PRO A 123 -1.37 -4.72 -2.57
N VAL A 124 -1.25 -3.41 -2.79
CA VAL A 124 -0.30 -2.84 -3.75
C VAL A 124 0.65 -1.91 -3.01
N LEU A 125 1.93 -2.22 -3.06
CA LEU A 125 3.00 -1.37 -2.56
C LEU A 125 3.50 -0.48 -3.69
N VAL A 126 3.41 0.82 -3.48
CA VAL A 126 3.97 1.85 -4.37
C VAL A 126 5.30 2.31 -3.80
N VAL A 127 6.39 1.97 -4.47
CA VAL A 127 7.75 2.31 -4.05
C VAL A 127 8.15 3.66 -4.62
N ARG A 128 8.56 4.58 -3.75
CA ARG A 128 8.90 5.97 -4.11
C ARG A 128 10.30 6.39 -3.74
N LEU A 129 10.71 5.98 -2.56
CA LEU A 129 12.00 6.43 -2.02
C LEU A 129 13.16 5.73 -2.70
N ASP A 130 14.31 6.37 -2.59
CA ASP A 130 15.61 5.72 -2.72
C ASP A 130 15.69 4.64 -1.64
N ALA A 131 14.99 3.55 -1.92
CA ALA A 131 14.77 2.48 -0.99
C ALA A 131 16.11 1.86 -0.62
N GLN A 132 16.59 2.17 0.57
CA GLN A 132 17.60 1.31 1.17
C GLN A 132 17.01 -0.10 1.22
N ALA A 133 17.71 -1.06 0.62
CA ALA A 133 17.35 -2.46 0.73
C ALA A 133 17.27 -2.80 2.23
N GLY A 134 16.10 -3.26 2.70
CA GLY A 134 15.89 -3.61 4.09
C GLY A 134 14.43 -3.54 4.53
N SER A 135 14.21 -3.90 5.78
CA SER A 135 12.91 -3.78 6.45
C SER A 135 12.53 -2.31 6.66
N TYR A 136 11.24 -2.06 6.75
CA TYR A 136 10.74 -0.77 7.17
C TYR A 136 11.01 -0.56 8.66
N ARG A 137 11.44 0.66 9.02
CA ARG A 137 11.74 1.00 10.43
C ARG A 137 10.50 1.50 11.14
N ARG A 138 9.72 2.32 10.46
CA ARG A 138 8.52 2.95 11.01
C ARG A 138 7.40 2.97 9.99
N MET A 139 6.25 2.47 10.40
CA MET A 139 5.05 2.44 9.57
C MET A 139 3.98 3.33 10.17
N LEU A 140 3.34 4.16 9.34
CA LEU A 140 2.16 4.93 9.67
C LEU A 140 0.92 4.24 9.08
N VAL A 141 -0.03 3.83 9.91
CA VAL A 141 -1.27 3.18 9.46
C VAL A 141 -2.42 4.16 9.58
N ALA A 142 -2.91 4.66 8.45
CA ALA A 142 -4.05 5.57 8.41
C ALA A 142 -5.37 4.79 8.55
N VAL A 143 -6.06 4.96 9.67
CA VAL A 143 -7.30 4.26 9.99
C VAL A 143 -8.51 5.19 10.00
N ASP A 144 -9.67 4.66 9.62
CA ASP A 144 -10.94 5.41 9.59
C ASP A 144 -11.88 5.06 10.74
N LEU A 145 -11.41 4.25 11.71
CA LEU A 145 -12.12 3.79 12.91
C LEU A 145 -13.38 2.95 12.63
N MET A 146 -13.49 2.41 11.44
CA MET A 146 -14.52 1.43 11.08
C MET A 146 -14.05 0.00 11.42
N GLU A 147 -14.94 -0.98 11.28
CA GLU A 147 -14.62 -2.39 11.56
C GLU A 147 -13.46 -2.91 10.69
N GLU A 148 -13.38 -2.44 9.47
CA GLU A 148 -12.32 -2.78 8.52
C GLU A 148 -10.93 -2.23 8.90
N SER A 149 -10.85 -1.32 9.86
CA SER A 149 -9.57 -0.82 10.35
C SER A 149 -8.76 -1.88 11.08
N ARG A 150 -9.41 -2.84 11.74
CA ARG A 150 -8.71 -3.91 12.47
C ARG A 150 -7.92 -4.84 11.54
N PRO A 151 -8.52 -5.41 10.48
CA PRO A 151 -7.76 -6.18 9.50
C PRO A 151 -6.60 -5.42 8.86
N LEU A 152 -6.76 -4.11 8.66
CA LEU A 152 -5.69 -3.25 8.13
C LEU A 152 -4.50 -3.15 9.09
N VAL A 153 -4.77 -2.95 10.39
CA VAL A 153 -3.73 -2.93 11.44
C VAL A 153 -3.05 -4.29 11.56
N ASP A 154 -3.82 -5.38 11.57
CA ASP A 154 -3.29 -6.74 11.63
C ASP A 154 -2.37 -7.05 10.44
N LEU A 155 -2.74 -6.60 9.24
CA LEU A 155 -1.92 -6.75 8.05
C LEU A 155 -0.63 -5.93 8.16
N ALA A 156 -0.71 -4.66 8.58
CA ALA A 156 0.45 -3.80 8.74
C ALA A 156 1.45 -4.39 9.75
N CYS A 157 0.98 -4.84 10.92
CA CYS A 157 1.80 -5.49 11.93
C CYS A 157 2.44 -6.80 11.48
N ALA A 158 1.79 -7.52 10.54
CA ALA A 158 2.32 -8.75 9.96
C ALA A 158 3.24 -8.50 8.77
N PHE A 159 3.14 -7.33 8.15
CA PHE A 159 3.94 -6.94 6.99
C PHE A 159 5.42 -6.78 7.34
N ASP A 160 5.71 -6.13 8.47
CA ASP A 160 7.05 -6.11 9.08
C ASP A 160 6.93 -6.16 10.60
N ALA A 161 7.28 -7.30 11.19
CA ALA A 161 7.14 -7.52 12.63
C ALA A 161 8.14 -6.74 13.48
N GLN A 162 9.16 -6.14 12.86
CA GLN A 162 10.21 -5.39 13.55
C GLN A 162 9.97 -3.87 13.48
N ALA A 163 9.08 -3.41 12.61
CA ALA A 163 8.79 -2.01 12.46
C ALA A 163 8.02 -1.44 13.66
N ASP A 164 8.36 -0.21 14.05
CA ASP A 164 7.52 0.59 14.93
C ASP A 164 6.25 1.00 14.17
N VAL A 165 5.08 0.79 14.74
CA VAL A 165 3.79 1.08 14.09
C VAL A 165 3.12 2.25 14.77
N GLU A 166 2.81 3.28 14.01
CA GLU A 166 1.96 4.39 14.45
C GLU A 166 0.59 4.28 13.79
N LEU A 167 -0.47 4.17 14.60
CA LEU A 167 -1.84 4.29 14.13
C LEU A 167 -2.23 5.77 14.09
N PHE A 168 -2.72 6.22 12.95
CA PHE A 168 -3.11 7.60 12.75
C PHE A 168 -4.57 7.70 12.30
N HIS A 169 -5.34 8.55 12.97
CA HIS A 169 -6.67 8.92 12.55
C HIS A 169 -6.80 10.43 12.39
N ALA A 170 -7.26 10.87 11.21
CA ALA A 170 -7.62 12.26 11.01
C ALA A 170 -9.14 12.42 11.04
N PHE A 171 -9.63 13.26 11.93
CA PHE A 171 -11.05 13.57 12.02
C PHE A 171 -11.37 14.98 11.55
N THR A 172 -12.49 15.10 10.88
CA THR A 172 -13.09 16.40 10.55
C THR A 172 -14.42 16.50 11.29
N PRO A 173 -14.61 17.49 12.19
CA PRO A 173 -15.88 17.68 12.86
C PRO A 173 -16.98 17.98 11.82
N MET A 174 -17.77 16.97 11.46
CA MET A 174 -18.71 17.02 10.32
C MET A 174 -19.73 18.16 10.41
N HIS A 175 -20.05 18.60 11.60
CA HIS A 175 -21.07 19.63 11.83
C HIS A 175 -20.50 21.00 12.21
N GLU A 176 -19.18 21.16 12.27
CA GLU A 176 -18.57 22.43 12.68
C GLU A 176 -19.00 23.61 11.79
N GLY A 177 -19.05 23.41 10.48
CA GLY A 177 -19.55 24.43 9.56
C GLY A 177 -21.00 24.81 9.82
N LYS A 178 -21.86 23.81 10.08
CA LYS A 178 -23.28 24.06 10.40
C LYS A 178 -23.43 24.78 11.75
N LEU A 179 -22.63 24.40 12.75
CA LEU A 179 -22.64 25.05 14.06
C LEU A 179 -22.21 26.52 13.95
N ARG A 180 -21.22 26.84 13.12
CA ARG A 180 -20.82 28.22 12.83
C ARG A 180 -21.91 29.02 12.12
N CYS A 181 -22.60 28.41 11.15
CA CYS A 181 -23.72 29.06 10.45
C CYS A 181 -24.97 29.25 11.36
N ALA A 182 -25.10 28.46 12.42
CA ALA A 182 -26.18 28.56 13.39
C ALA A 182 -25.87 29.45 14.60
N ASP A 183 -24.85 30.33 14.49
CA ASP A 183 -24.43 31.28 15.52
C ASP A 183 -24.14 30.63 16.91
N VAL A 184 -23.70 29.37 16.89
CA VAL A 184 -23.31 28.66 18.12
C VAL A 184 -22.04 29.28 18.68
N SER A 185 -21.99 29.49 20.00
CA SER A 185 -20.83 30.10 20.65
C SER A 185 -19.50 29.35 20.36
N ALA A 186 -18.41 30.10 20.28
CA ALA A 186 -17.06 29.52 20.09
C ALA A 186 -16.73 28.45 21.15
N HIS A 187 -17.18 28.66 22.41
CA HIS A 187 -17.00 27.69 23.49
C HIS A 187 -17.71 26.37 23.23
N ALA A 188 -18.94 26.40 22.72
CA ALA A 188 -19.69 25.18 22.40
C ALA A 188 -19.08 24.45 21.18
N ILE A 189 -18.56 25.18 20.21
CA ILE A 189 -17.82 24.61 19.07
C ILE A 189 -16.53 23.92 19.56
N ASP A 190 -15.80 24.53 20.48
CA ASP A 190 -14.59 23.92 21.04
C ASP A 190 -14.92 22.69 21.91
N ALA A 191 -15.96 22.72 22.72
CA ALA A 191 -16.45 21.56 23.44
C ALA A 191 -16.82 20.39 22.51
N TYR A 192 -17.48 20.68 21.39
CA TYR A 192 -17.78 19.70 20.37
C TYR A 192 -16.51 19.08 19.74
N ARG A 193 -15.51 19.91 19.41
CA ARG A 193 -14.21 19.46 18.90
C ARG A 193 -13.49 18.53 19.90
N HIS A 194 -13.46 18.93 21.17
CA HIS A 194 -12.87 18.11 22.24
C HIS A 194 -13.58 16.77 22.38
N THR A 195 -14.90 16.74 22.27
CA THR A 195 -15.68 15.51 22.32
C THR A 195 -15.36 14.59 21.13
N CYS A 196 -15.27 15.13 19.90
CA CYS A 196 -14.88 14.37 18.73
C CYS A 196 -13.46 13.79 18.86
N ALA A 197 -12.52 14.60 19.35
CA ALA A 197 -11.13 14.16 19.56
C ALA A 197 -11.02 13.08 20.64
N ARG A 198 -11.77 13.21 21.73
CA ARG A 198 -11.82 12.19 22.80
C ARG A 198 -12.36 10.87 22.27
N HIS A 199 -13.49 10.89 21.58
CA HIS A 199 -14.08 9.69 20.98
C HIS A 199 -13.12 9.00 19.98
N ALA A 200 -12.44 9.79 19.16
CA ALA A 200 -11.42 9.25 18.25
C ALA A 200 -10.29 8.56 19.04
N ARG A 201 -9.77 9.18 20.11
CA ARG A 201 -8.73 8.58 20.95
C ARG A 201 -9.17 7.28 21.63
N GLU A 202 -10.39 7.23 22.15
CA GLU A 202 -10.96 6.02 22.77
C GLU A 202 -11.03 4.86 21.75
N ARG A 203 -11.48 5.14 20.52
CA ARG A 203 -11.50 4.14 19.44
C ARG A 203 -10.10 3.72 19.01
N MET A 204 -9.15 4.64 18.98
CA MET A 204 -7.74 4.34 18.67
C MET A 204 -7.10 3.44 19.73
N LEU A 205 -7.37 3.68 21.02
CA LEU A 205 -6.91 2.81 22.10
C LEU A 205 -7.43 1.38 21.95
N TRP A 206 -8.71 1.24 21.59
CA TRP A 206 -9.29 -0.08 21.33
C TRP A 206 -8.61 -0.81 20.17
N LEU A 207 -8.23 -0.10 19.08
CA LEU A 207 -7.49 -0.68 17.97
C LEU A 207 -6.06 -1.06 18.37
N SER A 208 -5.39 -0.25 19.18
CA SER A 208 -4.02 -0.51 19.62
C SER A 208 -3.92 -1.64 20.65
N ASP A 209 -5.00 -1.97 21.35
CA ASP A 209 -5.05 -3.09 22.30
C ASP A 209 -5.27 -4.46 21.64
N ALA A 210 -5.43 -4.49 20.31
CA ALA A 210 -5.53 -5.75 19.57
C ALA A 210 -4.24 -6.58 19.71
N SER A 211 -4.39 -7.91 19.71
CA SER A 211 -3.29 -8.86 20.00
C SER A 211 -2.10 -8.75 19.03
N SER A 212 -2.34 -8.38 17.79
CA SER A 212 -1.31 -8.15 16.76
C SER A 212 -0.54 -6.85 17.02
N ALA A 213 -1.24 -5.81 17.46
CA ALA A 213 -0.65 -4.51 17.79
C ALA A 213 0.30 -4.56 18.99
N ARG A 214 0.10 -5.50 19.92
CA ARG A 214 0.98 -5.66 21.09
C ARG A 214 2.38 -6.16 20.78
N ARG A 215 2.59 -6.81 19.64
CA ARG A 215 3.90 -7.30 19.22
C ARG A 215 4.79 -6.20 18.66
N ASN A 216 4.18 -5.26 17.98
CA ASN A 216 4.84 -4.08 17.44
C ASN A 216 4.66 -2.96 18.46
N ARG A 217 5.62 -2.10 18.63
CA ARG A 217 5.53 -0.91 19.50
C ARG A 217 4.50 0.06 18.94
N VAL A 218 3.21 -0.27 19.11
CA VAL A 218 2.11 0.51 18.54
C VAL A 218 1.85 1.74 19.39
N VAL A 219 1.99 2.89 18.79
CA VAL A 219 1.55 4.18 19.32
C VAL A 219 0.35 4.68 18.52
N SER A 220 -0.44 5.57 19.06
CA SER A 220 -1.59 6.14 18.36
C SER A 220 -1.59 7.65 18.43
N SER A 221 -1.92 8.29 17.31
CA SER A 221 -2.04 9.73 17.19
C SER A 221 -3.31 10.13 16.45
N VAL A 222 -3.81 11.32 16.73
CA VAL A 222 -5.07 11.83 16.16
C VAL A 222 -4.82 13.23 15.62
N GLY A 223 -5.10 13.43 14.34
CA GLY A 223 -5.03 14.71 13.64
C GLY A 223 -6.41 15.31 13.39
N ARG A 224 -6.45 16.62 13.10
CA ARG A 224 -7.66 17.33 12.70
C ARG A 224 -7.49 17.88 11.28
N GLY A 225 -8.47 17.59 10.41
CA GLY A 225 -8.49 18.12 9.05
C GLY A 225 -8.73 17.06 8.00
N ASP A 226 -8.35 17.36 6.77
CA ASP A 226 -8.47 16.43 5.64
C ASP A 226 -7.63 15.16 5.87
N PRO A 227 -8.22 13.97 5.85
CA PRO A 227 -7.53 12.74 6.22
C PRO A 227 -6.28 12.45 5.39
N ALA A 228 -6.33 12.68 4.08
CA ALA A 228 -5.20 12.37 3.22
C ALA A 228 -4.03 13.34 3.44
N ARG A 229 -4.33 14.63 3.59
CA ARG A 229 -3.32 15.66 3.87
C ARG A 229 -2.69 15.44 5.24
N GLN A 230 -3.52 15.17 6.25
CA GLN A 230 -3.03 14.97 7.62
C GLN A 230 -2.19 13.69 7.74
N ALA A 231 -2.56 12.61 7.04
CA ALA A 231 -1.74 11.39 6.99
C ALA A 231 -0.36 11.65 6.36
N ALA A 232 -0.30 12.39 5.25
CA ALA A 232 0.97 12.74 4.61
C ALA A 232 1.83 13.66 5.51
N VAL A 233 1.23 14.64 6.19
CA VAL A 233 1.93 15.51 7.16
C VAL A 233 2.44 14.67 8.34
N GLN A 234 1.63 13.77 8.87
CA GLN A 234 2.03 12.90 9.98
C GLN A 234 3.16 11.94 9.57
N GLN A 235 3.12 11.40 8.34
CA GLN A 235 4.20 10.58 7.80
C GLN A 235 5.54 11.32 7.82
N GLN A 236 5.56 12.58 7.35
CA GLN A 236 6.76 13.41 7.36
C GLN A 236 7.21 13.74 8.80
N TYR A 237 6.27 14.07 9.67
CA TYR A 237 6.56 14.43 11.06
C TYR A 237 7.13 13.25 11.85
N SER A 238 6.55 12.07 11.69
CA SER A 238 7.01 10.85 12.37
C SER A 238 8.24 10.23 11.74
N GLY A 239 8.60 10.62 10.51
CA GLY A 239 9.65 9.99 9.73
C GLY A 239 9.30 8.56 9.32
N ALA A 240 8.01 8.26 9.13
CA ALA A 240 7.58 6.94 8.69
C ALA A 240 7.97 6.70 7.23
N ASP A 241 8.67 5.61 6.99
CA ASP A 241 9.15 5.19 5.68
C ASP A 241 8.08 4.43 4.87
N LEU A 242 7.04 3.91 5.55
CA LEU A 242 5.87 3.32 4.93
C LEU A 242 4.56 3.93 5.46
N LEU A 243 3.69 4.36 4.56
CA LEU A 243 2.32 4.76 4.87
C LEU A 243 1.33 3.68 4.39
N VAL A 244 0.59 3.10 5.32
CA VAL A 244 -0.43 2.08 5.04
C VAL A 244 -1.82 2.70 5.03
N VAL A 245 -2.57 2.50 3.95
CA VAL A 245 -3.91 3.07 3.77
C VAL A 245 -4.89 2.06 3.20
N GLY A 246 -6.09 2.02 3.77
CA GLY A 246 -7.17 1.19 3.28
C GLY A 246 -7.84 1.74 2.01
N LYS A 247 -8.15 0.86 1.06
CA LYS A 247 -8.95 1.15 -0.13
C LYS A 247 -10.35 0.61 0.08
N ARG A 248 -11.35 1.49 0.26
CA ARG A 248 -12.76 1.07 0.38
C ARG A 248 -13.32 0.66 -0.98
N ARG A 249 -14.00 -0.48 -1.03
CA ARG A 249 -14.93 -0.79 -2.10
C ARG A 249 -16.20 0.05 -1.88
N ARG A 250 -16.48 1.01 -2.74
CA ARG A 250 -17.80 1.58 -2.86
C ARG A 250 -18.60 0.74 -3.85
N SER A 251 -19.92 0.62 -3.64
CA SER A 251 -20.88 -0.23 -4.36
C SER A 251 -20.56 -0.53 -5.83
N ALA A 252 -21.05 -1.67 -6.36
CA ALA A 252 -20.75 -2.23 -7.68
C ALA A 252 -20.86 -1.27 -8.89
N LEU A 253 -21.54 -0.14 -8.77
CA LEU A 253 -21.64 0.90 -9.80
C LEU A 253 -20.47 1.91 -9.77
N THR A 254 -19.63 1.90 -8.74
CA THR A 254 -18.51 2.84 -8.56
C THR A 254 -17.17 2.12 -8.37
N ASP A 255 -17.06 0.85 -8.76
CA ASP A 255 -15.86 0.00 -8.61
C ASP A 255 -14.59 0.55 -9.30
N PHE A 256 -14.74 1.58 -10.14
CA PHE A 256 -13.63 2.23 -10.84
C PHE A 256 -12.97 3.38 -10.07
N LEU A 257 -13.43 3.71 -8.85
CA LEU A 257 -12.84 4.79 -8.08
C LEU A 257 -11.99 4.24 -6.93
N LEU A 258 -10.67 4.28 -7.10
CA LEU A 258 -9.76 4.23 -5.97
C LEU A 258 -10.24 5.26 -4.95
N GLY A 259 -10.45 4.89 -3.68
CA GLY A 259 -11.03 5.79 -2.67
C GLY A 259 -10.31 7.14 -2.66
N SER A 260 -11.07 8.23 -2.59
CA SER A 260 -10.53 9.59 -2.69
C SER A 260 -9.38 9.89 -1.73
N VAL A 261 -9.36 9.22 -0.57
CA VAL A 261 -8.29 9.36 0.44
C VAL A 261 -7.01 8.65 -0.03
N ALA A 262 -7.09 7.39 -0.46
CA ALA A 262 -5.91 6.63 -0.91
C ALA A 262 -5.22 7.29 -2.11
N LEU A 263 -6.00 7.79 -3.11
CA LEU A 263 -5.46 8.56 -4.24
C LEU A 263 -4.73 9.82 -3.82
N ARG A 264 -5.32 10.57 -2.88
CA ARG A 264 -4.70 11.81 -2.40
C ARG A 264 -3.49 11.54 -1.50
N VAL A 265 -3.51 10.47 -0.72
CA VAL A 265 -2.34 9.99 0.03
C VAL A 265 -1.21 9.68 -0.94
N LEU A 266 -1.46 8.90 -1.98
CA LEU A 266 -0.48 8.62 -3.03
C LEU A 266 0.08 9.89 -3.69
N ARG A 267 -0.69 10.96 -3.76
CA ARG A 267 -0.24 12.24 -4.34
C ARG A 267 0.66 13.05 -3.42
N TRP A 268 0.47 12.95 -2.11
CA TRP A 268 1.12 13.82 -1.12
C TRP A 268 2.19 13.12 -0.28
N SER A 269 2.17 11.79 -0.23
CA SER A 269 3.17 11.00 0.47
C SER A 269 4.55 11.17 -0.19
N THR A 270 5.58 11.28 0.62
CA THR A 270 6.99 11.31 0.20
C THR A 270 7.66 9.95 0.33
N GLY A 271 7.10 9.05 1.14
CA GLY A 271 7.59 7.69 1.34
C GLY A 271 6.78 6.65 0.57
N ASP A 272 7.16 5.39 0.75
CA ASP A 272 6.44 4.26 0.19
C ASP A 272 5.01 4.21 0.71
N VAL A 273 4.07 3.74 -0.13
CA VAL A 273 2.65 3.65 0.25
C VAL A 273 2.11 2.25 -0.02
N LEU A 274 1.59 1.60 1.01
CA LEU A 274 0.88 0.33 0.89
C LEU A 274 -0.62 0.58 0.85
N VAL A 275 -1.24 0.31 -0.28
CA VAL A 275 -2.70 0.40 -0.48
C VAL A 275 -3.32 -0.96 -0.28
N VAL A 276 -4.18 -1.09 0.73
CA VAL A 276 -4.80 -2.37 1.11
C VAL A 276 -6.30 -2.36 0.78
N PRO A 277 -6.79 -3.26 -0.09
CA PRO A 277 -8.21 -3.38 -0.37
C PRO A 277 -8.99 -3.85 0.86
N HIS A 278 -10.14 -3.23 1.17
CA HIS A 278 -11.04 -3.69 2.20
C HIS A 278 -11.72 -5.01 1.77
N GLY A 279 -11.97 -5.87 2.74
CA GLY A 279 -12.65 -7.16 2.50
C GLY A 279 -11.79 -8.21 1.81
N MET A 280 -10.46 -8.13 1.97
CA MET A 280 -9.57 -9.20 1.54
C MET A 280 -9.98 -10.50 2.20
N GLN A 281 -10.42 -11.46 1.38
CA GLN A 281 -10.51 -12.84 1.81
C GLN A 281 -9.10 -13.43 1.88
N ALA A 282 -8.82 -14.15 2.98
CA ALA A 282 -7.61 -14.96 3.04
C ALA A 282 -7.57 -15.88 1.79
N PRO A 283 -6.38 -16.10 1.18
CA PRO A 283 -6.28 -17.01 0.05
C PRO A 283 -6.88 -18.35 0.46
N SER A 284 -7.82 -18.85 -0.34
CA SER A 284 -8.44 -20.16 -0.08
C SER A 284 -7.33 -21.23 -0.11
N SER A 285 -7.39 -22.20 0.81
CA SER A 285 -6.40 -23.30 0.93
C SER A 285 -6.19 -24.07 -0.38
N THR A 286 -7.16 -24.06 -1.28
CA THR A 286 -7.08 -24.64 -2.63
C THR A 286 -6.08 -23.92 -3.56
N ALA A 287 -5.78 -22.64 -3.31
CA ALA A 287 -4.78 -21.91 -4.07
C ALA A 287 -3.34 -22.29 -3.66
N ALA A 288 -3.14 -22.70 -2.41
CA ALA A 288 -1.82 -23.12 -1.92
C ALA A 288 -1.32 -24.40 -2.64
N VAL A 289 -2.19 -25.34 -2.94
CA VAL A 289 -1.84 -26.61 -3.63
C VAL A 289 -1.43 -26.35 -5.09
N ARG A 290 -2.04 -25.40 -5.77
CA ARG A 290 -1.65 -25.04 -7.16
C ARG A 290 -0.39 -24.18 -7.23
N ARG A 291 0.01 -23.51 -6.14
CA ARG A 291 1.23 -22.70 -6.09
C ARG A 291 2.53 -23.52 -6.05
N SER A 292 2.47 -24.77 -5.55
CA SER A 292 3.61 -25.67 -5.49
C SER A 292 3.80 -26.50 -6.77
N ALA A 293 2.84 -26.48 -7.71
CA ALA A 293 2.86 -27.27 -8.94
C ALA A 293 3.07 -26.43 -10.22
N ALA A 294 3.23 -25.13 -10.13
CA ALA A 294 3.51 -24.20 -11.22
C ALA A 294 4.83 -23.46 -10.99
#